data_5525b01c83cf7e9d8bf86407f2a96b13
#
_entry.id   5525b01c83cf7e9d8bf86407f2a96b13
#
_cell.length_a   1.000
_cell.length_b   1.000
_cell.length_c   1.000
_cell.angle_alpha   90.00
_cell.angle_beta   90.00
_cell.angle_gamma   90.00
#
_symmetry.space_group_name_H-M   'P 1'
#
loop_
_entity.id
_entity.type
_entity.pdbx_description
1 polymer ?
#
loop_
_entity_poly.entity_id
_entity_poly.type
_entity_poly.pdbx_seq_one_letter_code
_entity_poly.pdbx_strand_id
1 'polypeptide(L)'
;HQAKKLEEADCVQLVGDPSPHRVEPICPHFGTCGGCSMQHIHADEQIRVKQDVLKSHLEHFAGIQPLEWLAPIRSLRSDYRHKARIGIRYLPNKNQLLMGFREAQSNRLTEIRTCKILDQQLDQALPEIRLLLESLKGKSDIGHIELAKGDQDIALLVRHINKLNQDDVNRLKKFALDKQWQLYLQPKGTESLHRVDDAQAEMRLHYQLHEFDVKFSFKPTDFTQVNPTVNAQMIKVACELLQLKQGERVLDLFCGLGNFSLPLARKVGAEGLVVGVEGNEEMVSRGTENALKNGIAHVKFYSQDLTQDFSQHSWANQGFDALLIDPPRAGAEEIMNYVPNFGAKRIVYVSCNPATLARDAGILVQYGYELKKAGVMDMFTHTGHVESIALFEKS
;
A
#
# COMPACT_ATOMS: atom_id res chain seq x y z
N HIS A 1 -17.69 24.34 11.54
CA HIS A 1 -18.64 24.09 10.46
C HIS A 1 -19.48 22.85 10.80
N GLN A 2 -20.81 23.03 10.87
CA GLN A 2 -21.75 21.90 10.98
C GLN A 2 -22.20 21.50 9.56
N ALA A 3 -21.78 20.32 9.09
CA ALA A 3 -22.43 19.64 7.99
C ALA A 3 -23.44 18.63 8.57
N LYS A 4 -24.52 18.31 7.87
CA LYS A 4 -25.67 17.49 8.36
C LYS A 4 -25.32 16.16 9.04
N LYS A 5 -24.04 15.70 9.00
CA LYS A 5 -23.55 14.44 9.60
C LYS A 5 -22.12 14.53 10.14
N LEU A 6 -21.49 15.71 10.14
CA LEU A 6 -20.09 15.88 10.53
C LEU A 6 -19.90 17.23 11.21
N GLU A 7 -19.19 17.24 12.33
CA GLU A 7 -18.72 18.44 13.00
C GLU A 7 -17.20 18.53 12.79
N GLU A 8 -16.74 19.67 12.28
CA GLU A 8 -15.32 19.98 12.11
C GLU A 8 -14.93 21.08 13.08
N ALA A 9 -13.84 20.90 13.79
CA ALA A 9 -13.31 21.87 14.75
C ALA A 9 -11.79 21.96 14.64
N ASP A 10 -11.29 23.19 14.79
CA ASP A 10 -9.86 23.43 14.92
C ASP A 10 -9.50 23.62 16.40
N CYS A 11 -8.41 22.97 16.85
CA CYS A 11 -7.87 23.18 18.17
C CYS A 11 -7.17 24.54 18.22
N VAL A 12 -7.76 25.51 18.91
CA VAL A 12 -7.21 26.87 19.02
C VAL A 12 -6.32 27.05 20.25
N GLN A 13 -6.48 26.22 21.30
CA GLN A 13 -5.71 26.30 22.54
C GLN A 13 -5.74 24.95 23.28
N LEU A 14 -4.61 24.56 23.84
CA LEU A 14 -4.54 23.49 24.82
C LEU A 14 -4.85 24.04 26.21
N VAL A 15 -5.76 23.39 26.93
CA VAL A 15 -6.13 23.75 28.32
C VAL A 15 -5.61 22.65 29.24
N GLY A 16 -4.81 23.04 30.26
CA GLY A 16 -4.15 22.12 31.17
C GLY A 16 -2.80 21.59 30.67
N ASP A 17 -2.28 20.57 31.35
CA ASP A 17 -1.01 19.95 31.00
C ASP A 17 -1.15 19.11 29.73
N PRO A 18 -0.14 19.11 28.85
CA PRO A 18 -0.14 18.25 27.67
C PRO A 18 -0.12 16.77 28.08
N SER A 19 -0.67 15.93 27.20
CA SER A 19 -0.62 14.47 27.40
C SER A 19 0.81 13.98 27.68
N PRO A 20 1.03 13.06 28.64
CA PRO A 20 2.34 12.46 28.90
C PRO A 20 2.91 11.69 27.71
N HIS A 21 2.05 11.36 26.72
CA HIS A 21 2.45 10.69 25.48
C HIS A 21 2.82 11.68 24.37
N ARG A 22 2.83 13.00 24.66
CA ARG A 22 3.26 14.00 23.67
C ARG A 22 4.77 13.99 23.55
N VAL A 23 5.25 13.99 22.29
CA VAL A 23 6.67 14.04 21.93
C VAL A 23 6.91 15.13 20.89
N GLU A 24 8.17 15.56 20.75
CA GLU A 24 8.56 16.46 19.66
C GLU A 24 8.55 15.70 18.33
N PRO A 25 7.90 16.28 17.29
CA PRO A 25 7.90 15.70 15.96
C PRO A 25 9.31 15.60 15.37
N ILE A 26 9.64 14.46 14.76
CA ILE A 26 10.95 14.23 14.14
C ILE A 26 11.15 14.96 12.81
N CYS A 27 10.05 15.44 12.19
CA CYS A 27 10.06 16.08 10.87
C CYS A 27 9.82 17.59 11.01
N PRO A 28 10.69 18.46 10.44
CA PRO A 28 10.54 19.91 10.52
C PRO A 28 9.31 20.43 9.73
N HIS A 29 8.71 19.59 8.88
CA HIS A 29 7.53 19.95 8.10
C HIS A 29 6.22 19.47 8.73
N PHE A 30 6.29 18.84 9.91
CA PHE A 30 5.09 18.40 10.64
C PHE A 30 4.17 19.59 10.99
N GLY A 31 2.88 19.39 10.88
CA GLY A 31 1.88 20.45 11.10
C GLY A 31 1.52 21.25 9.83
N THR A 32 2.42 21.29 8.83
CA THR A 32 2.13 21.91 7.52
C THR A 32 1.96 20.85 6.44
N CYS A 33 2.90 19.91 6.35
CA CYS A 33 2.81 18.79 5.40
C CYS A 33 1.70 17.83 5.79
N GLY A 34 0.82 17.49 4.82
CA GLY A 34 -0.29 16.54 5.01
C GLY A 34 0.11 15.07 5.05
N GLY A 35 1.40 14.75 4.93
CA GLY A 35 1.88 13.36 4.88
C GLY A 35 1.87 12.64 6.23
N CYS A 36 1.91 13.37 7.35
CA CYS A 36 1.91 12.82 8.70
C CYS A 36 0.99 13.64 9.61
N SER A 37 0.27 12.96 10.50
CA SER A 37 -0.68 13.59 11.42
C SER A 37 -0.44 13.23 12.90
N MET A 38 0.44 12.27 13.20
CA MET A 38 0.61 11.73 14.56
C MET A 38 2.05 11.79 15.10
N GLN A 39 2.97 12.53 14.47
CA GLN A 39 4.37 12.60 14.93
C GLN A 39 4.54 13.23 16.33
N HIS A 40 3.55 13.98 16.79
CA HIS A 40 3.53 14.57 18.14
C HIS A 40 3.06 13.59 19.22
N ILE A 41 2.82 12.33 18.88
CA ILE A 41 2.37 11.28 19.80
C ILE A 41 3.44 10.19 19.84
N HIS A 42 3.76 9.70 21.04
CA HIS A 42 4.69 8.57 21.22
C HIS A 42 4.26 7.34 20.40
N ALA A 43 5.20 6.63 19.81
CA ALA A 43 4.91 5.54 18.86
C ALA A 43 4.01 4.43 19.45
N ASP A 44 4.18 4.08 20.72
CA ASP A 44 3.34 3.07 21.37
C ASP A 44 1.90 3.56 21.56
N GLU A 45 1.74 4.85 21.84
CA GLU A 45 0.42 5.45 21.95
C GLU A 45 -0.28 5.58 20.60
N GLN A 46 0.46 5.82 19.50
CA GLN A 46 -0.10 5.77 18.14
C GLN A 46 -0.73 4.40 17.86
N ILE A 47 -0.05 3.31 18.24
CA ILE A 47 -0.56 1.94 18.05
C ILE A 47 -1.78 1.68 18.93
N ARG A 48 -1.73 2.11 20.20
CA ARG A 48 -2.87 1.98 21.12
C ARG A 48 -4.11 2.67 20.56
N VAL A 49 -3.96 3.92 20.10
CA VAL A 49 -5.06 4.69 19.48
C VAL A 49 -5.61 3.97 18.24
N LYS A 50 -4.76 3.44 17.36
CA LYS A 50 -5.18 2.67 16.18
C LYS A 50 -5.96 1.42 16.57
N GLN A 51 -5.52 0.72 17.61
CA GLN A 51 -6.23 -0.47 18.10
C GLN A 51 -7.57 -0.12 18.75
N ASP A 52 -7.64 0.97 19.52
CA ASP A 52 -8.88 1.45 20.11
C ASP A 52 -9.91 1.84 19.02
N VAL A 53 -9.43 2.45 17.90
CA VAL A 53 -10.30 2.75 16.75
C VAL A 53 -10.86 1.46 16.14
N LEU A 54 -10.03 0.45 15.88
CA LEU A 54 -10.50 -0.84 15.35
C LEU A 54 -11.51 -1.48 16.28
N LYS A 55 -11.20 -1.53 17.58
CA LYS A 55 -12.08 -2.07 18.62
C LYS A 55 -13.44 -1.36 18.61
N SER A 56 -13.43 -0.04 18.67
CA SER A 56 -14.66 0.77 18.68
C SER A 56 -15.52 0.54 17.42
N HIS A 57 -14.90 0.38 16.24
CA HIS A 57 -15.66 0.12 15.03
C HIS A 57 -16.30 -1.28 15.02
N LEU A 58 -15.57 -2.32 15.43
CA LEU A 58 -16.10 -3.69 15.54
C LEU A 58 -17.26 -3.76 16.54
N GLU A 59 -17.13 -3.11 17.70
CA GLU A 59 -18.20 -3.03 18.70
C GLU A 59 -19.41 -2.26 18.20
N HIS A 60 -19.18 -1.07 17.66
CA HIS A 60 -20.27 -0.14 17.34
C HIS A 60 -21.04 -0.53 16.07
N PHE A 61 -20.37 -0.97 15.01
CA PHE A 61 -21.00 -1.26 13.72
C PHE A 61 -21.40 -2.74 13.55
N ALA A 62 -20.67 -3.65 14.17
CA ALA A 62 -20.95 -5.09 14.04
C ALA A 62 -21.41 -5.76 15.35
N GLY A 63 -21.28 -5.10 16.49
CA GLY A 63 -21.62 -5.68 17.79
C GLY A 63 -20.74 -6.87 18.18
N ILE A 64 -19.50 -6.95 17.65
CA ILE A 64 -18.61 -8.09 17.83
C ILE A 64 -17.26 -7.69 18.41
N GLN A 65 -16.58 -8.68 19.00
CA GLN A 65 -15.20 -8.60 19.45
C GLN A 65 -14.47 -9.87 19.02
N PRO A 66 -13.17 -9.82 18.73
CA PRO A 66 -12.38 -11.02 18.50
C PRO A 66 -12.22 -11.80 19.82
N LEU A 67 -12.09 -13.12 19.72
CA LEU A 67 -11.75 -13.94 20.90
C LEU A 67 -10.33 -13.65 21.40
N GLU A 68 -9.44 -13.25 20.48
CA GLU A 68 -8.04 -12.92 20.79
C GLU A 68 -7.62 -11.68 20.02
N TRP A 69 -7.01 -10.71 20.70
CA TRP A 69 -6.33 -9.59 20.07
C TRP A 69 -4.88 -9.97 19.73
N LEU A 70 -4.55 -9.86 18.45
CA LEU A 70 -3.17 -10.07 17.97
C LEU A 70 -2.25 -8.95 18.46
N ALA A 71 -0.98 -9.30 18.68
CA ALA A 71 0.04 -8.29 18.87
C ALA A 71 0.14 -7.39 17.61
N PRO A 72 0.24 -6.06 17.76
CA PRO A 72 0.34 -5.15 16.63
C PRO A 72 1.55 -5.45 15.74
N ILE A 73 1.33 -5.50 14.43
CA ILE A 73 2.41 -5.61 13.45
C ILE A 73 2.98 -4.21 13.23
N ARG A 74 4.29 -4.03 13.45
CA ARG A 74 4.93 -2.72 13.33
C ARG A 74 6.38 -2.78 12.90
N SER A 75 6.86 -1.72 12.27
CA SER A 75 8.27 -1.46 12.04
C SER A 75 8.82 -0.57 13.15
N LEU A 76 10.02 -0.86 13.63
CA LEU A 76 10.73 0.02 14.58
C LEU A 76 11.39 1.23 13.90
N ARG A 77 11.45 1.23 12.57
CA ARG A 77 12.08 2.29 11.76
C ARG A 77 11.05 3.34 11.36
N SER A 78 11.42 4.61 11.49
CA SER A 78 10.62 5.72 10.96
C SER A 78 10.76 5.89 9.44
N ASP A 79 11.92 5.58 8.87
CA ASP A 79 12.28 5.68 7.45
C ASP A 79 11.84 4.44 6.65
N TYR A 80 10.56 4.11 6.76
CA TYR A 80 9.98 2.87 6.23
C TYR A 80 9.52 2.98 4.78
N ARG A 81 9.29 4.19 4.29
CA ARG A 81 8.52 4.41 3.06
C ARG A 81 9.38 4.29 1.81
N HIS A 82 9.13 3.24 1.03
CA HIS A 82 9.86 2.93 -0.21
C HIS A 82 9.26 3.54 -1.47
N LYS A 83 8.10 4.20 -1.39
CA LYS A 83 7.45 4.82 -2.55
C LYS A 83 6.82 6.14 -2.20
N ALA A 84 7.07 7.17 -3.03
CA ALA A 84 6.48 8.50 -2.83
C ALA A 84 6.23 9.21 -4.14
N ARG A 85 5.10 9.92 -4.22
CA ARG A 85 4.80 10.89 -5.28
C ARG A 85 4.99 12.29 -4.73
N ILE A 86 5.89 13.03 -5.30
CA ILE A 86 6.29 14.38 -4.87
C ILE A 86 5.84 15.38 -5.93
N GLY A 87 4.96 16.30 -5.53
CA GLY A 87 4.46 17.35 -6.40
C GLY A 87 5.54 18.35 -6.78
N ILE A 88 5.54 18.77 -8.03
CA ILE A 88 6.43 19.80 -8.58
C ILE A 88 5.57 20.94 -9.11
N ARG A 89 5.95 22.17 -8.78
CA ARG A 89 5.28 23.37 -9.28
C ARG A 89 6.28 24.49 -9.49
N TYR A 90 6.44 24.93 -10.71
CA TYR A 90 7.23 26.12 -11.02
C TYR A 90 6.36 27.38 -10.94
N LEU A 91 6.86 28.41 -10.27
CA LEU A 91 6.25 29.73 -10.12
C LEU A 91 7.03 30.76 -10.93
N PRO A 92 6.62 31.07 -12.19
CA PRO A 92 7.39 31.94 -13.08
C PRO A 92 7.65 33.32 -12.50
N ASN A 93 6.65 33.95 -11.87
CA ASN A 93 6.75 35.28 -11.27
C ASN A 93 7.79 35.38 -10.14
N LYS A 94 8.13 34.26 -9.50
CA LYS A 94 9.11 34.18 -8.42
C LYS A 94 10.40 33.49 -8.85
N ASN A 95 10.45 32.98 -10.07
CA ASN A 95 11.51 32.08 -10.54
C ASN A 95 11.84 30.96 -9.54
N GLN A 96 10.82 30.35 -8.94
CA GLN A 96 10.94 29.38 -7.86
C GLN A 96 10.30 28.06 -8.25
N LEU A 97 11.01 26.95 -8.01
CA LEU A 97 10.48 25.59 -8.09
C LEU A 97 10.06 25.14 -6.69
N LEU A 98 8.79 24.80 -6.53
CA LEU A 98 8.29 24.13 -5.33
C LEU A 98 8.33 22.62 -5.56
N MET A 99 8.92 21.88 -4.61
CA MET A 99 8.98 20.43 -4.59
C MET A 99 8.55 19.92 -3.23
N GLY A 100 7.47 19.11 -3.19
CA GLY A 100 7.00 18.59 -1.92
C GLY A 100 5.64 17.89 -1.95
N PHE A 101 5.10 17.68 -0.77
CA PHE A 101 3.78 17.06 -0.59
C PHE A 101 2.70 18.14 -0.39
N ARG A 102 1.45 17.76 -0.60
CA ARG A 102 0.33 18.67 -0.29
C ARG A 102 0.31 19.00 1.20
N GLU A 103 -0.04 20.23 1.50
CA GLU A 103 -0.34 20.65 2.87
C GLU A 103 -1.55 19.88 3.41
N ALA A 104 -1.63 19.74 4.73
CA ALA A 104 -2.85 19.31 5.38
C ALA A 104 -3.98 20.31 5.04
N GLN A 105 -5.14 19.83 4.64
CA GLN A 105 -6.35 20.64 4.35
C GLN A 105 -6.22 21.66 3.20
N SER A 106 -5.18 21.60 2.36
CA SER A 106 -5.06 22.49 1.20
C SER A 106 -4.48 21.79 -0.05
N ASN A 107 -4.66 22.46 -1.20
CA ASN A 107 -4.06 22.04 -2.46
C ASN A 107 -2.66 22.63 -2.70
N ARG A 108 -2.10 23.34 -1.73
CA ARG A 108 -0.75 23.90 -1.83
C ARG A 108 0.29 22.82 -1.60
N LEU A 109 1.50 23.06 -2.07
CA LEU A 109 2.64 22.19 -1.78
C LEU A 109 3.44 22.77 -0.61
N THR A 110 3.67 21.93 0.40
CA THR A 110 4.71 22.17 1.39
C THR A 110 6.06 21.94 0.73
N GLU A 111 6.89 22.94 0.69
CA GLU A 111 8.27 22.80 0.20
C GLU A 111 9.07 21.93 1.17
N ILE A 112 9.53 20.77 0.73
CA ILE A 112 10.29 19.85 1.57
C ILE A 112 11.77 19.83 1.16
N ARG A 113 12.64 19.68 2.17
CA ARG A 113 14.08 19.41 2.00
C ARG A 113 14.46 18.03 2.51
N THR A 114 13.64 17.45 3.35
CA THR A 114 13.79 16.13 3.95
C THR A 114 12.41 15.54 4.25
N CYS A 115 12.31 14.23 4.29
CA CYS A 115 11.11 13.50 4.69
C CYS A 115 11.48 12.30 5.56
N LYS A 116 11.31 12.41 6.87
CA LYS A 116 11.79 11.44 7.87
C LYS A 116 11.12 10.07 7.83
N ILE A 117 10.06 9.91 7.02
CA ILE A 117 9.42 8.61 6.78
C ILE A 117 9.87 7.96 5.47
N LEU A 118 10.53 8.69 4.56
CA LEU A 118 11.12 8.09 3.37
C LEU A 118 12.35 7.27 3.74
N ASP A 119 12.55 6.17 3.00
CA ASP A 119 13.81 5.43 3.03
C ASP A 119 15.00 6.40 2.93
N GLN A 120 16.05 6.12 3.68
CA GLN A 120 17.19 7.01 3.83
C GLN A 120 17.83 7.42 2.49
N GLN A 121 17.95 6.50 1.54
CA GLN A 121 18.53 6.81 0.21
C GLN A 121 17.64 7.78 -0.58
N LEU A 122 16.32 7.61 -0.45
CA LEU A 122 15.35 8.49 -1.10
C LEU A 122 15.34 9.89 -0.45
N ASP A 123 15.36 9.97 0.89
CA ASP A 123 15.41 11.24 1.63
C ASP A 123 16.69 12.03 1.29
N GLN A 124 17.84 11.37 1.34
CA GLN A 124 19.15 11.99 1.06
C GLN A 124 19.27 12.53 -0.39
N ALA A 125 18.54 11.96 -1.32
CA ALA A 125 18.56 12.41 -2.72
C ALA A 125 17.64 13.63 -2.98
N LEU A 126 16.73 13.99 -2.09
CA LEU A 126 15.77 15.09 -2.32
C LEU A 126 16.45 16.44 -2.66
N PRO A 127 17.52 16.87 -1.96
CA PRO A 127 18.20 18.11 -2.31
C PRO A 127 18.83 18.09 -3.70
N GLU A 128 19.43 16.96 -4.12
CA GLU A 128 20.07 16.82 -5.43
C GLU A 128 19.02 16.77 -6.55
N ILE A 129 17.90 16.05 -6.32
CA ILE A 129 16.75 16.02 -7.25
C ILE A 129 16.21 17.44 -7.45
N ARG A 130 16.10 18.23 -6.40
CA ARG A 130 15.68 19.64 -6.48
C ARG A 130 16.60 20.43 -7.40
N LEU A 131 17.91 20.39 -7.17
CA LEU A 131 18.91 21.10 -7.98
C LEU A 131 18.85 20.66 -9.44
N LEU A 132 18.69 19.36 -9.68
CA LEU A 132 18.49 18.81 -11.01
C LEU A 132 17.27 19.44 -11.68
N LEU A 133 16.10 19.38 -11.04
CA LEU A 133 14.84 19.91 -11.60
C LEU A 133 14.90 21.43 -11.83
N GLU A 134 15.52 22.19 -10.94
CA GLU A 134 15.73 23.63 -11.08
C GLU A 134 16.63 23.97 -12.31
N SER A 135 17.55 23.09 -12.64
CA SER A 135 18.46 23.26 -13.78
C SER A 135 17.81 23.01 -15.15
N LEU A 136 16.65 22.35 -15.17
CA LEU A 136 15.97 22.00 -16.43
C LEU A 136 15.29 23.22 -17.06
N LYS A 137 15.38 23.33 -18.39
CA LYS A 137 14.66 24.35 -19.18
C LYS A 137 13.14 24.08 -19.14
N GLY A 138 12.74 22.80 -19.24
CA GLY A 138 11.36 22.33 -19.21
C GLY A 138 10.76 22.11 -17.80
N LYS A 139 11.34 22.69 -16.77
CA LYS A 139 10.87 22.52 -15.36
C LYS A 139 9.42 22.93 -15.12
N SER A 140 8.88 23.84 -15.92
CA SER A 140 7.46 24.26 -15.86
C SER A 140 6.50 23.16 -16.33
N ASP A 141 6.98 22.20 -17.09
CA ASP A 141 6.19 21.12 -17.67
C ASP A 141 6.14 19.87 -16.75
N ILE A 142 6.92 19.87 -15.68
CA ILE A 142 6.96 18.75 -14.73
C ILE A 142 5.87 18.95 -13.67
N GLY A 143 4.92 18.00 -13.61
CA GLY A 143 3.82 18.04 -12.64
C GLY A 143 4.14 17.34 -11.33
N HIS A 144 4.86 16.23 -11.38
CA HIS A 144 5.36 15.51 -10.20
C HIS A 144 6.48 14.55 -10.59
N ILE A 145 7.19 14.10 -9.58
CA ILE A 145 8.09 12.96 -9.69
C ILE A 145 7.57 11.82 -8.80
N GLU A 146 7.87 10.59 -9.17
CA GLU A 146 7.68 9.44 -8.29
C GLU A 146 9.03 8.79 -8.01
N LEU A 147 9.24 8.45 -6.75
CA LEU A 147 10.36 7.64 -6.29
C LEU A 147 9.81 6.29 -5.90
N ALA A 148 10.43 5.23 -6.38
CA ALA A 148 10.10 3.86 -6.00
C ALA A 148 11.39 3.08 -5.75
N LYS A 149 11.43 2.33 -4.65
CA LYS A 149 12.57 1.53 -4.25
C LYS A 149 12.16 0.08 -4.11
N GLY A 150 12.90 -0.81 -4.77
CA GLY A 150 12.94 -2.23 -4.47
C GLY A 150 14.03 -2.54 -3.47
N ASP A 151 14.47 -3.80 -3.39
CA ASP A 151 15.54 -4.18 -2.47
C ASP A 151 16.89 -3.61 -2.89
N GLN A 152 17.20 -3.65 -4.19
CA GLN A 152 18.48 -3.20 -4.77
C GLN A 152 18.29 -2.07 -5.79
N ASP A 153 17.08 -1.91 -6.32
CA ASP A 153 16.75 -1.03 -7.42
C ASP A 153 16.05 0.23 -6.90
N ILE A 154 16.36 1.37 -7.51
CA ILE A 154 15.62 2.62 -7.27
C ILE A 154 15.20 3.21 -8.62
N ALA A 155 13.98 3.69 -8.72
CA ALA A 155 13.45 4.38 -9.87
C ALA A 155 13.12 5.83 -9.55
N LEU A 156 13.53 6.72 -10.44
CA LEU A 156 13.03 8.08 -10.56
C LEU A 156 12.11 8.13 -11.78
N LEU A 157 10.85 8.42 -11.57
CA LEU A 157 9.87 8.65 -12.61
C LEU A 157 9.56 10.14 -12.68
N VAL A 158 9.67 10.75 -13.86
CA VAL A 158 9.35 12.16 -14.10
C VAL A 158 8.07 12.24 -14.94
N ARG A 159 7.02 12.75 -14.32
CA ARG A 159 5.74 13.03 -14.99
C ARG A 159 5.78 14.42 -15.59
N HIS A 160 5.66 14.53 -16.91
CA HIS A 160 5.70 15.80 -17.60
C HIS A 160 4.52 15.95 -18.59
N ILE A 161 4.14 17.20 -18.88
CA ILE A 161 2.98 17.53 -19.73
C ILE A 161 3.44 17.66 -21.19
N ASN A 162 4.41 18.53 -21.44
CA ASN A 162 4.98 18.73 -22.77
C ASN A 162 6.28 17.94 -22.91
N LYS A 163 6.66 17.62 -24.14
CA LYS A 163 7.90 16.90 -24.45
C LYS A 163 9.12 17.68 -23.95
N LEU A 164 9.91 17.04 -23.10
CA LEU A 164 11.18 17.60 -22.64
C LEU A 164 12.18 17.69 -23.83
N ASN A 165 12.99 18.74 -23.83
CA ASN A 165 14.06 18.86 -24.80
C ASN A 165 15.19 17.86 -24.51
N GLN A 166 16.06 17.62 -25.50
CA GLN A 166 17.10 16.60 -25.38
C GLN A 166 18.13 16.92 -24.29
N ASP A 167 18.45 18.21 -24.08
CA ASP A 167 19.40 18.64 -23.04
C ASP A 167 18.86 18.26 -21.63
N ASP A 168 17.57 18.49 -21.38
CA ASP A 168 16.92 18.15 -20.13
C ASP A 168 16.90 16.62 -19.92
N VAL A 169 16.56 15.87 -20.96
CA VAL A 169 16.61 14.39 -20.90
C VAL A 169 18.03 13.91 -20.62
N ASN A 170 19.05 14.51 -21.24
CA ASN A 170 20.45 14.13 -20.99
C ASN A 170 20.90 14.44 -19.55
N ARG A 171 20.43 15.57 -18.96
CA ARG A 171 20.69 15.89 -17.54
C ARG A 171 20.05 14.89 -16.60
N LEU A 172 18.79 14.52 -16.87
CA LEU A 172 18.08 13.48 -16.10
C LEU A 172 18.80 12.13 -16.21
N LYS A 173 19.22 11.72 -17.42
CA LYS A 173 19.99 10.49 -17.64
C LYS A 173 21.30 10.49 -16.88
N LYS A 174 22.05 11.61 -16.94
CA LYS A 174 23.31 11.73 -16.21
C LYS A 174 23.10 11.55 -14.71
N PHE A 175 22.09 12.19 -14.13
CA PHE A 175 21.75 12.02 -12.71
C PHE A 175 21.43 10.56 -12.36
N ALA A 176 20.60 9.92 -13.18
CA ALA A 176 20.24 8.52 -12.97
C ALA A 176 21.45 7.58 -13.03
N LEU A 177 22.36 7.81 -14.00
CA LEU A 177 23.60 7.06 -14.12
C LEU A 177 24.52 7.27 -12.91
N ASP A 178 24.74 8.53 -12.50
CA ASP A 178 25.58 8.87 -11.35
C ASP A 178 25.06 8.25 -10.05
N LYS A 179 23.73 8.09 -9.91
CA LYS A 179 23.05 7.45 -8.77
C LYS A 179 22.87 5.93 -8.92
N GLN A 180 23.11 5.37 -10.09
CA GLN A 180 22.78 3.98 -10.44
C GLN A 180 21.26 3.70 -10.29
N TRP A 181 20.43 4.67 -10.64
CA TRP A 181 18.98 4.59 -10.61
C TRP A 181 18.39 4.36 -11.98
N GLN A 182 17.24 3.72 -12.04
CA GLN A 182 16.43 3.63 -13.25
C GLN A 182 15.68 4.95 -13.46
N LEU A 183 15.70 5.46 -14.70
CA LEU A 183 14.99 6.69 -15.06
C LEU A 183 13.80 6.39 -15.98
N TYR A 184 12.65 6.87 -15.57
CA TYR A 184 11.42 6.76 -16.33
C TYR A 184 10.84 8.13 -16.66
N LEU A 185 10.31 8.25 -17.88
CA LEU A 185 9.50 9.40 -18.29
C LEU A 185 8.06 8.95 -18.54
N GLN A 186 7.11 9.80 -18.17
CA GLN A 186 5.69 9.56 -18.35
C GLN A 186 5.01 10.84 -18.85
N PRO A 187 4.87 11.04 -20.18
CA PRO A 187 4.27 12.25 -20.75
C PRO A 187 2.73 12.30 -20.66
N LYS A 188 2.06 11.15 -20.53
CA LYS A 188 0.59 11.03 -20.51
C LYS A 188 0.12 10.03 -19.45
N GLY A 189 -0.79 9.13 -19.79
CA GLY A 189 -1.25 8.05 -18.91
C GLY A 189 -0.17 7.00 -18.64
N THR A 190 -0.55 5.98 -17.87
CA THR A 190 0.37 4.89 -17.47
C THR A 190 0.97 4.15 -18.65
N GLU A 191 0.23 4.05 -19.75
CA GLU A 191 0.63 3.44 -21.03
C GLU A 191 1.81 4.17 -21.69
N SER A 192 2.04 5.44 -21.36
CA SER A 192 3.14 6.26 -21.90
C SER A 192 4.46 6.11 -21.11
N LEU A 193 4.46 5.33 -20.05
CA LEU A 193 5.62 5.07 -19.23
C LEU A 193 6.71 4.37 -20.04
N HIS A 194 7.92 4.95 -20.08
CA HIS A 194 9.05 4.32 -20.73
C HIS A 194 10.35 4.61 -19.98
N ARG A 195 11.26 3.64 -20.01
CA ARG A 195 12.59 3.75 -19.42
C ARG A 195 13.54 4.44 -20.38
N VAL A 196 14.36 5.37 -19.90
CA VAL A 196 15.24 6.18 -20.75
C VAL A 196 16.72 6.12 -20.40
N ASP A 197 17.10 5.68 -19.22
CA ASP A 197 18.51 5.44 -18.86
C ASP A 197 19.10 4.30 -19.69
N ASP A 198 18.35 3.21 -19.85
CA ASP A 198 18.64 2.07 -20.70
C ASP A 198 17.35 1.59 -21.35
N ALA A 199 17.18 1.90 -22.63
CA ALA A 199 15.96 1.57 -23.38
C ALA A 199 15.80 0.07 -23.67
N GLN A 200 16.84 -0.74 -23.51
CA GLN A 200 16.82 -2.19 -23.71
C GLN A 200 16.63 -2.96 -22.39
N ALA A 201 16.83 -2.29 -21.26
CA ALA A 201 16.67 -2.94 -19.95
C ALA A 201 15.20 -3.15 -19.59
N GLU A 202 14.95 -4.19 -18.83
CA GLU A 202 13.63 -4.48 -18.28
C GLU A 202 13.12 -3.34 -17.41
N MET A 203 11.85 -2.97 -17.57
CA MET A 203 11.20 -1.92 -16.75
C MET A 203 10.69 -2.52 -15.45
N ARG A 204 11.59 -2.99 -14.59
CA ARG A 204 11.23 -3.68 -13.34
C ARG A 204 12.12 -3.22 -12.17
N LEU A 205 11.47 -3.11 -11.04
CA LEU A 205 12.06 -3.12 -9.72
C LEU A 205 11.74 -4.46 -9.06
N HIS A 206 12.50 -4.82 -8.00
CA HIS A 206 12.38 -6.11 -7.36
C HIS A 206 12.31 -6.00 -5.84
N TYR A 207 11.50 -6.86 -5.22
CA TYR A 207 11.59 -7.13 -3.78
C TYR A 207 11.45 -8.63 -3.53
N GLN A 208 11.96 -9.11 -2.40
CA GLN A 208 11.93 -10.51 -2.04
C GLN A 208 11.29 -10.74 -0.67
N LEU A 209 10.42 -11.71 -0.59
CA LEU A 209 9.92 -12.28 0.66
C LEU A 209 10.77 -13.48 1.01
N HIS A 210 11.86 -13.26 1.76
CA HIS A 210 12.88 -14.27 2.06
C HIS A 210 12.29 -15.51 2.75
N GLU A 211 11.36 -15.34 3.71
CA GLU A 211 10.73 -16.46 4.43
C GLU A 211 10.00 -17.44 3.51
N PHE A 212 9.52 -16.97 2.36
CA PHE A 212 8.76 -17.77 1.40
C PHE A 212 9.58 -18.15 0.16
N ASP A 213 10.80 -17.66 0.05
CA ASP A 213 11.62 -17.76 -1.16
C ASP A 213 10.84 -17.33 -2.42
N VAL A 214 10.26 -16.11 -2.36
CA VAL A 214 9.51 -15.51 -3.46
C VAL A 214 10.08 -14.15 -3.80
N LYS A 215 10.47 -13.97 -5.05
CA LYS A 215 10.94 -12.69 -5.61
C LYS A 215 9.87 -12.09 -6.51
N PHE A 216 9.54 -10.84 -6.25
CA PHE A 216 8.57 -10.08 -7.04
C PHE A 216 9.27 -9.10 -7.96
N SER A 217 8.77 -9.00 -9.18
CA SER A 217 9.10 -7.96 -10.15
C SER A 217 7.90 -7.02 -10.30
N PHE A 218 8.13 -5.71 -10.31
CA PHE A 218 7.05 -4.71 -10.43
C PHE A 218 7.51 -3.47 -11.22
N LYS A 219 6.59 -2.78 -11.88
CA LYS A 219 6.86 -1.46 -12.49
C LYS A 219 6.82 -0.37 -11.42
N PRO A 220 7.53 0.75 -11.59
CA PRO A 220 7.44 1.87 -10.63
C PRO A 220 6.02 2.37 -10.36
N THR A 221 5.11 2.21 -11.33
CA THR A 221 3.71 2.60 -11.26
C THR A 221 2.81 1.55 -10.63
N ASP A 222 3.23 0.27 -10.55
CA ASP A 222 2.42 -0.80 -9.95
C ASP A 222 2.18 -0.53 -8.46
N PHE A 223 1.02 -0.94 -7.95
CA PHE A 223 0.78 -0.87 -6.52
C PHE A 223 1.66 -1.89 -5.78
N THR A 224 2.37 -1.42 -4.78
CA THR A 224 3.12 -2.23 -3.82
C THR A 224 2.99 -1.61 -2.43
N GLN A 225 3.06 -2.44 -1.38
CA GLN A 225 3.06 -1.95 -0.01
C GLN A 225 4.28 -1.07 0.26
N VAL A 226 4.05 0.11 0.82
CA VAL A 226 5.11 1.13 0.97
C VAL A 226 6.07 0.86 2.12
N ASN A 227 5.72 -0.05 3.03
CA ASN A 227 6.51 -0.47 4.18
C ASN A 227 6.86 -1.96 4.05
N PRO A 228 8.03 -2.30 3.48
CA PRO A 228 8.40 -3.70 3.22
C PRO A 228 8.45 -4.55 4.48
N THR A 229 8.90 -3.98 5.60
CA THR A 229 8.99 -4.69 6.88
C THR A 229 7.61 -5.12 7.40
N VAL A 230 6.64 -4.21 7.37
CA VAL A 230 5.27 -4.51 7.78
C VAL A 230 4.60 -5.44 6.76
N ASN A 231 4.87 -5.26 5.45
CA ASN A 231 4.37 -6.16 4.41
C ASN A 231 4.82 -7.62 4.64
N ALA A 232 6.09 -7.85 4.88
CA ALA A 232 6.61 -9.20 5.13
C ALA A 232 5.98 -9.83 6.39
N GLN A 233 5.84 -9.08 7.48
CA GLN A 233 5.20 -9.54 8.70
C GLN A 233 3.69 -9.81 8.50
N MET A 234 2.99 -8.93 7.78
CA MET A 234 1.57 -9.09 7.45
C MET A 234 1.31 -10.39 6.68
N ILE A 235 2.11 -10.68 5.67
CA ILE A 235 2.00 -11.91 4.88
C ILE A 235 2.27 -13.14 5.76
N LYS A 236 3.31 -13.09 6.60
CA LYS A 236 3.62 -14.15 7.54
C LYS A 236 2.44 -14.44 8.46
N VAL A 237 1.90 -13.40 9.13
CA VAL A 237 0.75 -13.53 10.02
C VAL A 237 -0.49 -14.04 9.28
N ALA A 238 -0.76 -13.57 8.05
CA ALA A 238 -1.86 -14.08 7.23
C ALA A 238 -1.74 -15.59 6.97
N CYS A 239 -0.55 -16.05 6.60
CA CYS A 239 -0.28 -17.47 6.40
C CYS A 239 -0.42 -18.30 7.69
N GLU A 240 0.05 -17.77 8.83
CA GLU A 240 -0.09 -18.40 10.14
C GLU A 240 -1.57 -18.50 10.58
N LEU A 241 -2.35 -17.45 10.37
CA LEU A 241 -3.78 -17.42 10.68
C LEU A 241 -4.56 -18.41 9.83
N LEU A 242 -4.26 -18.51 8.53
CA LEU A 242 -4.93 -19.46 7.66
C LEU A 242 -4.58 -20.94 7.95
N GLN A 243 -3.45 -21.22 8.62
CA GLN A 243 -3.02 -22.58 9.00
C GLN A 243 -3.14 -23.59 7.83
N LEU A 244 -2.66 -23.16 6.64
CA LEU A 244 -2.79 -23.92 5.40
C LEU A 244 -2.07 -25.26 5.47
N LYS A 245 -2.71 -26.29 4.89
CA LYS A 245 -2.16 -27.65 4.73
C LYS A 245 -1.79 -27.90 3.29
N GLN A 246 -0.90 -28.86 3.07
CA GLN A 246 -0.57 -29.33 1.74
C GLN A 246 -1.82 -29.84 1.02
N GLY A 247 -1.96 -29.47 -0.27
CA GLY A 247 -3.09 -29.86 -1.10
C GLY A 247 -4.34 -28.98 -0.97
N GLU A 248 -4.38 -28.02 -0.04
CA GLU A 248 -5.54 -27.13 0.12
C GLU A 248 -5.69 -26.15 -1.03
N ARG A 249 -6.91 -25.67 -1.19
CA ARG A 249 -7.31 -24.70 -2.22
C ARG A 249 -7.62 -23.36 -1.56
N VAL A 250 -6.97 -22.30 -2.04
CA VAL A 250 -7.09 -20.96 -1.48
C VAL A 250 -7.56 -19.99 -2.55
N LEU A 251 -8.51 -19.14 -2.19
CA LEU A 251 -8.95 -18.00 -3.00
C LEU A 251 -8.33 -16.72 -2.41
N ASP A 252 -7.67 -15.92 -3.25
CA ASP A 252 -7.06 -14.63 -2.90
C ASP A 252 -7.73 -13.54 -3.73
N LEU A 253 -8.59 -12.74 -3.08
CA LEU A 253 -9.37 -11.68 -3.71
C LEU A 253 -8.69 -10.32 -3.55
N PHE A 254 -8.67 -9.53 -4.64
CA PHE A 254 -7.88 -8.30 -4.77
C PHE A 254 -6.37 -8.57 -4.70
N CYS A 255 -5.94 -9.63 -5.37
CA CYS A 255 -4.60 -10.21 -5.21
C CYS A 255 -3.45 -9.33 -5.75
N GLY A 256 -3.75 -8.27 -6.52
CA GLY A 256 -2.74 -7.41 -7.12
C GLY A 256 -1.76 -8.22 -7.99
N LEU A 257 -0.46 -7.99 -7.77
CA LEU A 257 0.63 -8.73 -8.44
C LEU A 257 0.96 -10.09 -7.79
N GLY A 258 0.09 -10.59 -6.89
CA GLY A 258 0.25 -11.87 -6.22
C GLY A 258 0.98 -11.81 -4.88
N ASN A 259 0.99 -10.64 -4.22
CA ASN A 259 1.73 -10.40 -2.97
C ASN A 259 1.41 -11.42 -1.86
N PHE A 260 0.14 -11.85 -1.75
CA PHE A 260 -0.26 -12.97 -0.90
C PHE A 260 -0.31 -14.29 -1.66
N SER A 261 -0.79 -14.30 -2.92
CA SER A 261 -1.01 -15.52 -3.69
C SER A 261 0.22 -16.42 -3.77
N LEU A 262 1.41 -15.84 -4.01
CA LEU A 262 2.63 -16.66 -4.18
C LEU A 262 3.13 -17.27 -2.86
N PRO A 263 3.17 -16.53 -1.72
CA PRO A 263 3.41 -17.11 -0.40
C PRO A 263 2.39 -18.19 -0.01
N LEU A 264 1.09 -17.97 -0.28
CA LEU A 264 0.05 -18.96 -0.03
C LEU A 264 0.29 -20.24 -0.86
N ALA A 265 0.71 -20.09 -2.11
CA ALA A 265 1.05 -21.22 -2.95
C ALA A 265 2.23 -22.04 -2.41
N ARG A 266 3.28 -21.38 -1.88
CA ARG A 266 4.37 -22.08 -1.18
C ARG A 266 3.88 -22.87 0.03
N LYS A 267 2.83 -22.38 0.73
CA LYS A 267 2.26 -23.08 1.90
C LYS A 267 1.43 -24.31 1.51
N VAL A 268 0.60 -24.22 0.48
CA VAL A 268 -0.25 -25.36 0.04
C VAL A 268 0.49 -26.40 -0.79
N GLY A 269 1.69 -26.06 -1.31
CA GLY A 269 2.53 -26.98 -2.08
C GLY A 269 1.95 -27.37 -3.44
N ALA A 270 2.66 -28.22 -4.20
CA ALA A 270 2.37 -28.53 -5.59
C ALA A 270 1.00 -29.23 -5.81
N GLU A 271 0.50 -29.94 -4.82
CA GLU A 271 -0.81 -30.61 -4.86
C GLU A 271 -1.98 -29.66 -4.54
N GLY A 272 -1.70 -28.46 -4.03
CA GLY A 272 -2.69 -27.43 -3.74
C GLY A 272 -2.98 -26.53 -4.94
N LEU A 273 -3.87 -25.57 -4.73
CA LEU A 273 -4.21 -24.58 -5.75
C LEU A 273 -4.44 -23.22 -5.09
N VAL A 274 -3.84 -22.18 -5.63
CA VAL A 274 -4.22 -20.79 -5.30
C VAL A 274 -4.88 -20.15 -6.52
N VAL A 275 -6.01 -19.51 -6.29
CA VAL A 275 -6.70 -18.69 -7.28
C VAL A 275 -6.62 -17.23 -6.83
N GLY A 276 -5.91 -16.41 -7.60
CA GLY A 276 -5.85 -14.96 -7.41
C GLY A 276 -6.81 -14.25 -8.35
N VAL A 277 -7.61 -13.32 -7.81
CA VAL A 277 -8.55 -12.53 -8.60
C VAL A 277 -8.30 -11.04 -8.38
N GLU A 278 -8.17 -10.29 -9.47
CA GLU A 278 -7.82 -8.87 -9.46
C GLU A 278 -8.53 -8.14 -10.59
N GLY A 279 -9.00 -6.91 -10.34
CA GLY A 279 -9.70 -6.11 -11.35
C GLY A 279 -8.80 -5.54 -12.45
N ASN A 280 -7.51 -5.35 -12.16
CA ASN A 280 -6.56 -4.76 -13.09
C ASN A 280 -5.80 -5.84 -13.88
N GLU A 281 -6.04 -5.90 -15.19
CA GLU A 281 -5.43 -6.89 -16.09
C GLU A 281 -3.89 -6.82 -16.13
N GLU A 282 -3.30 -5.62 -16.01
CA GLU A 282 -1.84 -5.49 -15.94
C GLU A 282 -1.28 -6.13 -14.66
N MET A 283 -2.00 -6.02 -13.54
CA MET A 283 -1.59 -6.65 -12.28
C MET A 283 -1.74 -8.15 -12.34
N VAL A 284 -2.80 -8.68 -12.96
CA VAL A 284 -2.99 -10.12 -13.25
C VAL A 284 -1.84 -10.67 -14.09
N SER A 285 -1.49 -9.96 -15.17
CA SER A 285 -0.34 -10.33 -16.01
C SER A 285 0.96 -10.33 -15.20
N ARG A 286 1.14 -9.36 -14.31
CA ARG A 286 2.30 -9.26 -13.42
C ARG A 286 2.35 -10.41 -12.41
N GLY A 287 1.21 -10.78 -11.83
CA GLY A 287 1.09 -11.92 -10.93
C GLY A 287 1.50 -13.23 -11.63
N THR A 288 1.03 -13.42 -12.86
CA THR A 288 1.39 -14.57 -13.68
C THR A 288 2.88 -14.59 -14.02
N GLU A 289 3.46 -13.44 -14.40
CA GLU A 289 4.90 -13.29 -14.64
C GLU A 289 5.70 -13.66 -13.38
N ASN A 290 5.29 -13.17 -12.22
CA ASN A 290 5.94 -13.44 -10.94
C ASN A 290 5.84 -14.93 -10.58
N ALA A 291 4.69 -15.57 -10.77
CA ALA A 291 4.54 -17.01 -10.53
C ALA A 291 5.52 -17.82 -11.39
N LEU A 292 5.62 -17.52 -12.68
CA LEU A 292 6.53 -18.18 -13.60
C LEU A 292 8.00 -18.01 -13.19
N LYS A 293 8.43 -16.78 -12.86
CA LYS A 293 9.80 -16.48 -12.44
C LYS A 293 10.19 -17.19 -11.14
N ASN A 294 9.21 -17.52 -10.28
CA ASN A 294 9.43 -18.26 -9.03
C ASN A 294 9.22 -19.77 -9.15
N GLY A 295 8.92 -20.28 -10.35
CA GLY A 295 8.65 -21.71 -10.57
C GLY A 295 7.39 -22.23 -9.87
N ILE A 296 6.39 -21.36 -9.66
CA ILE A 296 5.13 -21.69 -8.99
C ILE A 296 4.06 -21.93 -10.06
N ALA A 297 3.74 -23.18 -10.34
CA ALA A 297 2.82 -23.57 -11.42
C ALA A 297 1.34 -23.75 -10.96
N HIS A 298 1.11 -23.87 -9.66
CA HIS A 298 -0.21 -24.14 -9.07
C HIS A 298 -0.91 -22.87 -8.55
N VAL A 299 -0.59 -21.72 -9.17
CA VAL A 299 -1.33 -20.47 -9.02
C VAL A 299 -2.00 -20.12 -10.34
N LYS A 300 -3.26 -19.68 -10.27
CA LYS A 300 -4.01 -19.18 -11.42
C LYS A 300 -4.53 -17.78 -11.11
N PHE A 301 -4.27 -16.84 -12.01
CA PHE A 301 -4.74 -15.47 -11.88
C PHE A 301 -5.87 -15.18 -12.87
N TYR A 302 -6.89 -14.46 -12.41
CA TYR A 302 -8.04 -14.06 -13.22
C TYR A 302 -8.28 -12.56 -13.11
N SER A 303 -8.52 -11.92 -14.25
CA SER A 303 -8.96 -10.52 -14.28
C SER A 303 -10.48 -10.48 -14.15
N GLN A 304 -10.97 -9.86 -13.07
CA GLN A 304 -12.40 -9.73 -12.80
C GLN A 304 -12.67 -8.50 -11.92
N ASP A 305 -13.60 -7.66 -12.36
CA ASP A 305 -14.18 -6.63 -11.51
C ASP A 305 -15.08 -7.29 -10.45
N LEU A 306 -14.59 -7.32 -9.22
CA LEU A 306 -15.25 -7.98 -8.10
C LEU A 306 -16.47 -7.21 -7.56
N THR A 307 -16.79 -6.04 -8.12
CA THR A 307 -18.05 -5.31 -7.86
C THR A 307 -19.18 -5.77 -8.77
N GLN A 308 -18.88 -6.56 -9.80
CA GLN A 308 -19.85 -7.12 -10.75
C GLN A 308 -20.16 -8.58 -10.41
N ASP A 309 -21.25 -9.12 -10.97
CA ASP A 309 -21.58 -10.52 -10.81
C ASP A 309 -20.53 -11.42 -11.50
N PHE A 310 -19.93 -12.29 -10.74
CA PHE A 310 -18.94 -13.28 -11.19
C PHE A 310 -19.36 -14.73 -10.93
N SER A 311 -20.62 -14.96 -10.54
CA SER A 311 -21.14 -16.29 -10.17
C SER A 311 -20.99 -17.33 -11.27
N GLN A 312 -20.94 -16.92 -12.54
CA GLN A 312 -20.79 -17.82 -13.70
C GLN A 312 -19.33 -18.15 -14.02
N HIS A 313 -18.36 -17.52 -13.37
CA HIS A 313 -16.96 -17.82 -13.63
C HIS A 313 -16.55 -19.16 -13.02
N SER A 314 -15.81 -19.95 -13.78
CA SER A 314 -15.39 -21.28 -13.36
C SER A 314 -14.61 -21.30 -12.06
N TRP A 315 -13.82 -20.25 -11.78
CA TRP A 315 -13.06 -20.13 -10.54
C TRP A 315 -13.97 -19.93 -9.33
N ALA A 316 -15.12 -19.24 -9.46
CA ALA A 316 -16.01 -18.94 -8.34
C ALA A 316 -16.74 -20.18 -7.78
N ASN A 317 -16.85 -21.26 -8.59
CA ASN A 317 -17.61 -22.46 -8.25
C ASN A 317 -16.74 -23.70 -7.95
N GLN A 318 -15.44 -23.49 -7.68
CA GLN A 318 -14.51 -24.61 -7.48
C GLN A 318 -14.48 -25.18 -6.06
N GLY A 319 -14.97 -24.43 -5.07
CA GLY A 319 -14.81 -24.72 -3.64
C GLY A 319 -13.37 -24.44 -3.16
N PHE A 320 -13.26 -23.86 -1.97
CA PHE A 320 -11.98 -23.47 -1.35
C PHE A 320 -11.97 -23.83 0.13
N ASP A 321 -10.79 -24.14 0.66
CA ASP A 321 -10.58 -24.43 2.08
C ASP A 321 -10.36 -23.13 2.87
N ALA A 322 -9.78 -22.13 2.21
CA ALA A 322 -9.46 -20.84 2.81
C ALA A 322 -9.66 -19.69 1.82
N LEU A 323 -9.93 -18.49 2.37
CA LEU A 323 -10.13 -17.26 1.63
C LEU A 323 -9.25 -16.16 2.24
N LEU A 324 -8.57 -15.40 1.39
CA LEU A 324 -7.91 -14.15 1.75
C LEU A 324 -8.59 -13.00 1.01
N ILE A 325 -8.86 -11.90 1.69
CA ILE A 325 -9.48 -10.70 1.14
C ILE A 325 -8.65 -9.49 1.56
N ASP A 326 -8.11 -8.73 0.59
CA ASP A 326 -7.39 -7.46 0.82
C ASP A 326 -7.98 -6.36 -0.06
N PRO A 327 -9.19 -5.85 0.25
CA PRO A 327 -9.95 -4.99 -0.62
C PRO A 327 -9.49 -3.52 -0.53
N PRO A 328 -9.92 -2.67 -1.49
CA PRO A 328 -9.75 -1.24 -1.40
C PRO A 328 -10.54 -0.65 -0.22
N ARG A 329 -10.36 0.67 0.03
CA ARG A 329 -11.02 1.38 1.14
C ARG A 329 -12.55 1.26 1.21
N ALA A 330 -13.21 0.93 0.12
CA ALA A 330 -14.64 0.69 0.07
C ALA A 330 -15.06 -0.60 0.79
N GLY A 331 -14.11 -1.49 1.06
CA GLY A 331 -14.38 -2.84 1.58
C GLY A 331 -14.79 -3.80 0.48
N ALA A 332 -15.43 -4.90 0.85
CA ALA A 332 -15.80 -6.01 -0.03
C ALA A 332 -17.28 -6.41 0.14
N GLU A 333 -18.18 -5.44 0.36
CA GLU A 333 -19.60 -5.71 0.68
C GLU A 333 -20.29 -6.59 -0.37
N GLU A 334 -20.04 -6.31 -1.65
CA GLU A 334 -20.64 -7.07 -2.75
C GLU A 334 -20.19 -8.53 -2.73
N ILE A 335 -18.91 -8.77 -2.39
CA ILE A 335 -18.31 -10.11 -2.31
C ILE A 335 -18.89 -10.91 -1.15
N MET A 336 -19.25 -10.25 -0.04
CA MET A 336 -19.78 -10.96 1.14
C MET A 336 -20.98 -11.84 0.78
N ASN A 337 -21.79 -11.46 -0.21
CA ASN A 337 -22.93 -12.25 -0.66
C ASN A 337 -22.54 -13.58 -1.32
N TYR A 338 -21.31 -13.68 -1.83
CA TYR A 338 -20.78 -14.88 -2.50
C TYR A 338 -19.94 -15.77 -1.57
N VAL A 339 -19.52 -15.27 -0.41
CA VAL A 339 -18.66 -16.00 0.54
C VAL A 339 -19.20 -17.38 0.90
N PRO A 340 -20.53 -17.57 1.16
CA PRO A 340 -21.06 -18.90 1.42
C PRO A 340 -20.83 -19.90 0.30
N ASN A 341 -20.83 -19.45 -0.97
CA ASN A 341 -20.68 -20.30 -2.14
C ASN A 341 -19.23 -20.76 -2.34
N PHE A 342 -18.25 -20.03 -1.81
CA PHE A 342 -16.85 -20.45 -1.88
C PHE A 342 -16.53 -21.64 -0.99
N GLY A 343 -17.32 -21.89 0.06
CA GLY A 343 -17.14 -23.02 0.96
C GLY A 343 -15.98 -22.89 1.95
N ALA A 344 -15.25 -21.78 1.92
CA ALA A 344 -14.09 -21.55 2.77
C ALA A 344 -14.47 -21.55 4.25
N LYS A 345 -13.74 -22.33 5.05
CA LYS A 345 -13.95 -22.39 6.51
C LYS A 345 -13.11 -21.35 7.26
N ARG A 346 -12.05 -20.87 6.67
CA ARG A 346 -11.12 -19.89 7.25
C ARG A 346 -10.99 -18.71 6.31
N ILE A 347 -11.20 -17.50 6.84
CA ILE A 347 -11.12 -16.26 6.10
C ILE A 347 -10.15 -15.35 6.82
N VAL A 348 -9.09 -14.91 6.13
CA VAL A 348 -8.29 -13.77 6.57
C VAL A 348 -8.71 -12.55 5.78
N TYR A 349 -9.09 -11.51 6.52
CA TYR A 349 -9.45 -10.21 5.98
C TYR A 349 -8.40 -9.19 6.38
N VAL A 350 -7.71 -8.61 5.40
CA VAL A 350 -6.81 -7.46 5.55
C VAL A 350 -7.59 -6.20 5.19
N SER A 351 -7.44 -5.12 5.93
CA SER A 351 -8.22 -3.90 5.67
C SER A 351 -7.44 -2.63 5.99
N CYS A 352 -7.55 -1.66 5.11
CA CYS A 352 -7.07 -0.29 5.31
C CYS A 352 -8.16 0.68 5.84
N ASN A 353 -9.34 0.15 6.20
CA ASN A 353 -10.46 0.94 6.73
C ASN A 353 -11.27 0.13 7.76
N PRO A 354 -11.11 0.41 9.06
CA PRO A 354 -11.77 -0.37 10.11
C PRO A 354 -13.31 -0.28 10.08
N ALA A 355 -13.88 0.79 9.50
CA ALA A 355 -15.33 0.92 9.39
C ALA A 355 -15.93 -0.06 8.37
N THR A 356 -15.27 -0.21 7.20
CA THR A 356 -15.70 -1.18 6.19
C THR A 356 -15.42 -2.61 6.62
N LEU A 357 -14.29 -2.86 7.31
CA LEU A 357 -14.05 -4.16 7.92
C LEU A 357 -15.18 -4.53 8.91
N ALA A 358 -15.58 -3.61 9.78
CA ALA A 358 -16.64 -3.89 10.75
C ALA A 358 -17.99 -4.18 10.06
N ARG A 359 -18.35 -3.42 9.01
CA ARG A 359 -19.54 -3.69 8.20
C ARG A 359 -19.50 -5.10 7.59
N ASP A 360 -18.43 -5.44 6.91
CA ASP A 360 -18.25 -6.72 6.21
C ASP A 360 -18.17 -7.89 7.22
N ALA A 361 -17.52 -7.68 8.37
CA ALA A 361 -17.50 -8.62 9.49
C ALA A 361 -18.91 -8.94 10.02
N GLY A 362 -19.78 -7.94 10.12
CA GLY A 362 -21.17 -8.14 10.49
C GLY A 362 -21.92 -9.08 9.54
N ILE A 363 -21.63 -9.00 8.23
CA ILE A 363 -22.21 -9.88 7.22
C ILE A 363 -21.63 -11.30 7.36
N LEU A 364 -20.32 -11.44 7.57
CA LEU A 364 -19.68 -12.75 7.77
C LEU A 364 -20.28 -13.47 8.99
N VAL A 365 -20.54 -12.75 10.08
CA VAL A 365 -21.18 -13.32 11.29
C VAL A 365 -22.60 -13.83 10.98
N GLN A 366 -23.38 -13.11 10.16
CA GLN A 366 -24.71 -13.58 9.74
C GLN A 366 -24.64 -14.88 8.93
N TYR A 367 -23.53 -15.14 8.23
CA TYR A 367 -23.29 -16.40 7.53
C TYR A 367 -22.67 -17.49 8.41
N GLY A 368 -22.55 -17.25 9.72
CA GLY A 368 -22.10 -18.24 10.71
C GLY A 368 -20.59 -18.30 10.89
N TYR A 369 -19.86 -17.28 10.44
CA TYR A 369 -18.44 -17.13 10.78
C TYR A 369 -18.29 -16.45 12.14
N GLU A 370 -17.28 -16.85 12.89
CA GLU A 370 -16.91 -16.24 14.15
C GLU A 370 -15.59 -15.48 14.00
N LEU A 371 -15.51 -14.24 14.51
CA LEU A 371 -14.29 -13.47 14.57
C LEU A 371 -13.36 -14.05 15.65
N LYS A 372 -12.36 -14.82 15.23
CA LYS A 372 -11.41 -15.48 16.14
C LYS A 372 -10.32 -14.54 16.61
N LYS A 373 -9.68 -13.85 15.66
CA LYS A 373 -8.54 -12.99 15.97
C LYS A 373 -8.63 -11.70 15.17
N ALA A 374 -8.16 -10.59 15.75
CA ALA A 374 -7.98 -9.33 15.04
C ALA A 374 -6.80 -8.55 15.62
N GLY A 375 -6.17 -7.72 14.81
CA GLY A 375 -5.09 -6.84 15.23
C GLY A 375 -4.82 -5.73 14.24
N VAL A 376 -4.05 -4.72 14.67
CA VAL A 376 -3.68 -3.59 13.84
C VAL A 376 -2.27 -3.75 13.28
N MET A 377 -2.04 -3.08 12.16
CA MET A 377 -0.75 -3.04 11.48
C MET A 377 -0.33 -1.59 11.25
N ASP A 378 0.91 -1.25 11.57
CA ASP A 378 1.44 0.10 11.40
C ASP A 378 2.11 0.30 10.03
N MET A 379 1.37 0.01 8.96
CA MET A 379 1.83 0.19 7.58
C MET A 379 2.20 1.64 7.28
N PHE A 380 1.48 2.59 7.89
CA PHE A 380 1.66 4.03 7.74
C PHE A 380 1.94 4.68 9.09
N THR A 381 3.16 4.46 9.60
CA THR A 381 3.62 5.07 10.85
C THR A 381 3.50 6.59 10.79
N HIS A 382 3.17 7.22 11.91
CA HIS A 382 2.93 8.67 12.07
C HIS A 382 1.69 9.22 11.35
N THR A 383 0.77 8.36 10.90
CA THR A 383 -0.50 8.79 10.31
C THR A 383 -1.69 8.18 11.05
N GLY A 384 -2.87 8.78 10.89
CA GLY A 384 -4.13 8.26 11.42
C GLY A 384 -4.72 7.08 10.62
N HIS A 385 -4.02 6.56 9.61
CA HIS A 385 -4.45 5.36 8.90
C HIS A 385 -4.39 4.13 9.81
N VAL A 386 -5.46 3.37 9.83
CA VAL A 386 -5.58 2.13 10.59
C VAL A 386 -5.66 0.98 9.60
N GLU A 387 -4.58 0.21 9.53
CA GLU A 387 -4.54 -1.06 8.84
C GLU A 387 -4.81 -2.17 9.83
N SER A 388 -5.52 -3.21 9.42
CA SER A 388 -5.92 -4.30 10.31
C SER A 388 -5.94 -5.64 9.58
N ILE A 389 -5.79 -6.70 10.37
CA ILE A 389 -5.91 -8.08 9.92
C ILE A 389 -6.87 -8.82 10.86
N ALA A 390 -7.76 -9.64 10.31
CA ALA A 390 -8.75 -10.38 11.06
C ALA A 390 -8.89 -11.80 10.52
N LEU A 391 -9.06 -12.77 11.44
CA LEU A 391 -9.37 -14.16 11.14
C LEU A 391 -10.82 -14.46 11.50
N PHE A 392 -11.56 -14.97 10.54
CA PHE A 392 -12.90 -15.53 10.73
C PHE A 392 -12.87 -17.03 10.45
N GLU A 393 -13.58 -17.80 11.29
CA GLU A 393 -13.70 -19.24 11.12
C GLU A 393 -15.17 -19.69 11.20
N LYS A 394 -15.49 -20.72 10.43
CA LYS A 394 -16.80 -21.37 10.43
C LYS A 394 -16.64 -22.85 10.75
N SER A 395 -17.44 -23.32 11.69
CA SER A 395 -17.46 -24.73 12.15
C SER A 395 -17.87 -25.71 11.06
#